data_004598b6465ee761374e82eeadf2a07e
#
_entry.id   004598b6465ee761374e82eeadf2a07e
#
_cell.length_a   1.000
_cell.length_b   1.000
_cell.length_c   1.000
_cell.angle_alpha   90.00
_cell.angle_beta   90.00
_cell.angle_gamma   90.00
#
_symmetry.space_group_name_H-M   'P 1'
#
loop_
_entity.id
_entity.type
_entity.pdbx_description
1 polymer ?
#
loop_
_entity_poly.entity_id
_entity_poly.type
_entity_poly.pdbx_seq_one_letter_code
_entity_poly.pdbx_strand_id
1 'polypeptide(L)'
;MLVSRDWLTDYVDLDMSTDELTDRLAMSGLNHEGTEMVGDDPSIDLEVTSNRGDWLGHIGVAREISVLWQQKLRIPNAEPAETTESVSDRVRVTIDCPDLCPRYTARLVCGVKVGPSPSWMVRRLKAAGIESVNNIVDATNYVMLESGQPLHAFDYAKLVGGQIVVHYARRGATLEAIDHRSYLLNESMCVIADEKNVVAIAGVMGGSETEIVTGTTDVLIEVAEFQQLAVRNTARHLKLHSPSSYRFERGVDSHNVDWASRRCADLIMQVAGGKLQAGVVDKGHPPQPLPHVELRYSQIDRLIGITIPREEVERILVGLGCDVVASKDTSLTILAPSWRRDLTREVDLIEEVTRVYGYDKIPEDAAVPMSSSAKRDEDRVVAVVRNVLTASGFFEVITASAVVERWSNVVSPWSDEEPIQIGRSEARRVGKDCRSRWSPSHYQ
;
A
#
# COMPACT_ATOMS: atom_id res chain seq x y z
N MET A 1 3.42 7.00 5.64
CA MET A 1 2.08 6.69 6.21
C MET A 1 2.04 7.19 7.63
N LEU A 2 1.04 8.02 7.96
CA LEU A 2 0.87 8.48 9.34
C LEU A 2 0.23 7.38 10.20
N VAL A 3 0.84 7.08 11.34
CA VAL A 3 0.43 6.03 12.28
C VAL A 3 0.27 6.65 13.66
N SER A 4 -0.92 6.50 14.25
CA SER A 4 -1.21 6.92 15.62
C SER A 4 -0.59 5.93 16.61
N ARG A 5 0.28 6.42 17.50
CA ARG A 5 0.89 5.60 18.54
C ARG A 5 -0.17 5.11 19.56
N ASP A 6 -1.11 5.98 19.91
CA ASP A 6 -2.22 5.62 20.81
C ASP A 6 -3.07 4.50 20.21
N TRP A 7 -3.38 4.59 18.91
CA TRP A 7 -4.17 3.55 18.24
C TRP A 7 -3.43 2.20 18.13
N LEU A 8 -2.11 2.20 17.97
CA LEU A 8 -1.33 0.96 17.97
C LEU A 8 -1.46 0.18 19.28
N THR A 9 -1.73 0.84 20.40
CA THR A 9 -1.89 0.16 21.72
C THR A 9 -3.09 -0.79 21.77
N ASP A 10 -4.07 -0.64 20.88
CA ASP A 10 -5.16 -1.61 20.78
C ASP A 10 -4.66 -2.98 20.29
N TYR A 11 -3.60 -3.00 19.50
CA TYR A 11 -3.09 -4.21 18.83
C TYR A 11 -1.85 -4.81 19.48
N VAL A 12 -1.03 -4.00 20.11
CA VAL A 12 0.24 -4.45 20.72
C VAL A 12 0.58 -3.56 21.92
N ASP A 13 1.25 -4.10 22.92
CA ASP A 13 1.70 -3.31 24.06
C ASP A 13 2.92 -2.46 23.65
N LEU A 14 2.95 -1.17 24.06
CA LEU A 14 4.01 -0.22 23.70
C LEU A 14 4.69 0.29 24.98
N ASP A 15 5.55 -0.56 25.56
CA ASP A 15 6.27 -0.25 26.80
C ASP A 15 7.55 0.59 26.56
N MET A 16 7.92 0.80 25.28
CA MET A 16 9.08 1.58 24.86
C MET A 16 8.72 3.04 24.57
N SER A 17 9.74 3.91 24.54
CA SER A 17 9.58 5.30 24.07
C SER A 17 9.26 5.37 22.58
N THR A 18 8.77 6.53 22.10
CA THR A 18 8.51 6.73 20.66
C THR A 18 9.81 6.67 19.86
N ASP A 19 10.90 7.24 20.37
CA ASP A 19 12.20 7.24 19.70
C ASP A 19 12.76 5.82 19.57
N GLU A 20 12.70 5.01 20.62
CA GLU A 20 13.12 3.60 20.55
C GLU A 20 12.27 2.79 19.57
N LEU A 21 10.96 3.07 19.53
CA LEU A 21 10.04 2.43 18.59
C LEU A 21 10.43 2.75 17.14
N THR A 22 10.59 4.04 16.82
CA THR A 22 10.90 4.49 15.46
C THR A 22 12.29 4.07 15.00
N ASP A 23 13.30 4.13 15.87
CA ASP A 23 14.66 3.67 15.56
C ASP A 23 14.68 2.18 15.20
N ARG A 24 14.01 1.35 15.99
CA ARG A 24 13.99 -0.09 15.73
C ARG A 24 13.15 -0.48 14.52
N LEU A 25 12.05 0.23 14.25
CA LEU A 25 11.29 0.06 13.02
C LEU A 25 12.14 0.44 11.80
N ALA A 26 12.88 1.56 11.85
CA ALA A 26 13.78 1.97 10.78
C ALA A 26 14.86 0.92 10.52
N MET A 27 15.49 0.39 11.57
CA MET A 27 16.48 -0.69 11.46
C MET A 27 15.91 -2.00 10.89
N SER A 28 14.59 -2.21 10.97
CA SER A 28 13.91 -3.37 10.37
C SER A 28 13.38 -3.12 8.95
N GLY A 29 13.62 -1.92 8.39
CA GLY A 29 13.24 -1.55 7.03
C GLY A 29 11.96 -0.71 6.89
N LEU A 30 11.38 -0.25 8.00
CA LEU A 30 10.25 0.67 8.02
C LEU A 30 10.73 2.06 8.44
N ASN A 31 11.22 2.84 7.48
CA ASN A 31 11.87 4.12 7.72
C ASN A 31 10.95 5.13 8.42
N HIS A 32 11.52 5.88 9.34
CA HIS A 32 10.87 6.97 10.05
C HIS A 32 11.19 8.31 9.38
N GLU A 33 10.16 9.02 8.92
CA GLU A 33 10.28 10.33 8.27
C GLU A 33 10.09 11.49 9.24
N GLY A 34 9.37 11.27 10.34
CA GLY A 34 9.12 12.28 11.37
C GLY A 34 8.01 11.90 12.33
N THR A 35 7.92 12.62 13.42
CA THR A 35 6.82 12.47 14.40
C THR A 35 6.28 13.84 14.77
N GLU A 36 4.94 14.00 14.67
CA GLU A 36 4.24 15.20 15.08
C GLU A 36 3.23 14.88 16.19
N MET A 37 3.02 15.81 17.12
CA MET A 37 2.01 15.65 18.16
C MET A 37 0.65 16.10 17.66
N VAL A 38 -0.33 15.22 17.69
CA VAL A 38 -1.75 15.52 17.40
C VAL A 38 -2.55 15.45 18.70
N GLY A 39 -2.66 16.57 19.40
CA GLY A 39 -3.06 16.57 20.81
C GLY A 39 -2.00 15.90 21.67
N ASP A 40 -2.37 14.83 22.37
CA ASP A 40 -1.47 14.04 23.23
C ASP A 40 -0.93 12.78 22.52
N ASP A 41 -1.34 12.53 21.27
CA ASP A 41 -0.99 11.33 20.49
C ASP A 41 0.18 11.62 19.53
N PRO A 42 1.30 10.89 19.63
CA PRO A 42 2.36 10.95 18.62
C PRO A 42 1.88 10.33 17.29
N SER A 43 1.78 11.16 16.26
CA SER A 43 1.56 10.76 14.88
C SER A 43 2.92 10.50 14.23
N ILE A 44 3.20 9.25 13.92
CA ILE A 44 4.49 8.79 13.38
C ILE A 44 4.36 8.65 11.87
N ASP A 45 5.19 9.36 11.11
CA ASP A 45 5.24 9.19 9.65
C ASP A 45 6.26 8.12 9.27
N LEU A 46 5.76 7.04 8.67
CA LEU A 46 6.54 5.89 8.23
C LEU A 46 6.55 5.81 6.70
N GLU A 47 7.74 5.71 6.11
CA GLU A 47 7.90 5.47 4.68
C GLU A 47 7.61 4.00 4.35
N VAL A 48 6.54 3.76 3.59
CA VAL A 48 6.14 2.41 3.19
C VAL A 48 6.62 2.13 1.77
N THR A 49 7.47 1.13 1.61
CA THR A 49 7.98 0.67 0.32
C THR A 49 6.87 0.02 -0.53
N SER A 50 7.05 0.00 -1.85
CA SER A 50 6.01 -0.44 -2.78
C SER A 50 5.62 -1.93 -2.67
N ASN A 51 6.49 -2.77 -2.13
CA ASN A 51 6.25 -4.20 -1.90
C ASN A 51 5.56 -4.51 -0.56
N ARG A 52 5.53 -3.54 0.38
CA ARG A 52 5.00 -3.70 1.72
C ARG A 52 3.62 -3.07 1.89
N GLY A 53 2.66 -3.50 1.05
CA GLY A 53 1.25 -3.08 1.16
C GLY A 53 0.61 -3.41 2.52
N ASP A 54 1.10 -4.43 3.20
CA ASP A 54 0.68 -4.81 4.56
C ASP A 54 0.94 -3.71 5.60
N TRP A 55 1.95 -2.88 5.44
CA TRP A 55 2.26 -1.75 6.34
C TRP A 55 1.37 -0.52 6.10
N LEU A 56 0.46 -0.56 5.14
CA LEU A 56 -0.50 0.53 4.90
C LEU A 56 -1.72 0.49 5.82
N GLY A 57 -1.66 -0.32 6.89
CA GLY A 57 -2.63 -0.39 7.97
C GLY A 57 -1.97 -0.55 9.33
N HIS A 58 -2.62 -0.04 10.39
CA HIS A 58 -2.12 -0.12 11.77
C HIS A 58 -1.89 -1.57 12.23
N ILE A 59 -2.74 -2.53 11.81
CA ILE A 59 -2.54 -3.96 12.13
C ILE A 59 -1.23 -4.49 11.54
N GLY A 60 -0.86 -4.07 10.32
CA GLY A 60 0.40 -4.48 9.70
C GLY A 60 1.62 -3.94 10.44
N VAL A 61 1.59 -2.68 10.83
CA VAL A 61 2.66 -2.06 11.65
C VAL A 61 2.71 -2.70 13.04
N ALA A 62 1.56 -2.94 13.67
CA ALA A 62 1.49 -3.63 14.97
C ALA A 62 2.03 -5.05 14.91
N ARG A 63 1.82 -5.78 13.80
CA ARG A 63 2.41 -7.11 13.57
C ARG A 63 3.93 -7.03 13.54
N GLU A 64 4.49 -6.04 12.87
CA GLU A 64 5.93 -5.80 12.86
C GLU A 64 6.47 -5.57 14.27
N ILE A 65 5.84 -4.68 15.02
CA ILE A 65 6.18 -4.40 16.42
C ILE A 65 6.09 -5.67 17.27
N SER A 66 5.04 -6.46 17.10
CA SER A 66 4.82 -7.69 17.88
C SER A 66 5.98 -8.68 17.71
N VAL A 67 6.53 -8.80 16.51
CA VAL A 67 7.66 -9.70 16.22
C VAL A 67 8.98 -9.14 16.77
N LEU A 68 9.21 -7.83 16.59
CA LEU A 68 10.44 -7.16 17.04
C LEU A 68 10.58 -7.16 18.57
N TRP A 69 9.50 -6.98 19.32
CA TRP A 69 9.50 -6.95 20.78
C TRP A 69 8.96 -8.24 21.41
N GLN A 70 8.64 -9.28 20.59
CA GLN A 70 8.12 -10.57 21.03
C GLN A 70 6.85 -10.43 21.89
N GLN A 71 5.96 -9.53 21.45
CA GLN A 71 4.70 -9.27 22.13
C GLN A 71 3.52 -9.90 21.40
N LYS A 72 2.41 -10.03 22.09
CA LYS A 72 1.19 -10.60 21.51
C LYS A 72 0.47 -9.60 20.64
N LEU A 73 0.23 -9.96 19.38
CA LEU A 73 -0.66 -9.21 18.47
C LEU A 73 -2.14 -9.50 18.82
N ARG A 74 -2.94 -8.45 18.93
CA ARG A 74 -4.39 -8.49 19.18
C ARG A 74 -5.11 -7.97 17.93
N ILE A 75 -5.82 -8.85 17.23
CA ILE A 75 -6.65 -8.43 16.08
C ILE A 75 -8.10 -8.41 16.54
N PRO A 76 -8.86 -7.32 16.27
CA PRO A 76 -10.26 -7.23 16.63
C PRO A 76 -11.10 -8.36 16.01
N ASN A 77 -12.04 -8.89 16.76
CA ASN A 77 -13.03 -9.81 16.20
C ASN A 77 -14.03 -9.01 15.34
N ALA A 78 -14.34 -9.50 14.14
CA ALA A 78 -15.26 -8.89 13.20
C ALA A 78 -16.45 -9.83 12.94
N GLU A 79 -17.30 -10.00 13.95
CA GLU A 79 -18.49 -10.87 13.92
C GLU A 79 -19.75 -10.08 14.27
N PRO A 80 -20.18 -9.13 13.40
CA PRO A 80 -21.39 -8.35 13.65
C PRO A 80 -22.63 -9.24 13.65
N ALA A 81 -23.61 -8.90 14.50
CA ALA A 81 -24.89 -9.56 14.52
C ALA A 81 -25.68 -9.27 13.23
N GLU A 82 -26.17 -10.30 12.58
CA GLU A 82 -26.97 -10.20 11.34
C GLU A 82 -28.46 -10.41 11.62
N THR A 83 -29.31 -9.80 10.76
CA THR A 83 -30.77 -10.06 10.74
C THR A 83 -31.06 -11.38 10.03
N THR A 84 -32.36 -11.71 9.89
CA THR A 84 -32.81 -12.87 9.10
C THR A 84 -33.01 -12.56 7.62
N GLU A 85 -33.07 -11.29 7.25
CA GLU A 85 -33.28 -10.85 5.87
C GLU A 85 -31.97 -10.91 5.09
N SER A 86 -31.98 -11.59 3.95
CA SER A 86 -30.77 -11.75 3.14
C SER A 86 -30.43 -10.50 2.34
N VAL A 87 -29.16 -10.11 2.34
CA VAL A 87 -28.68 -9.02 1.47
C VAL A 87 -28.89 -9.34 -0.02
N SER A 88 -28.85 -10.61 -0.41
CA SER A 88 -29.05 -11.06 -1.81
C SER A 88 -30.46 -10.83 -2.35
N ASP A 89 -31.44 -10.60 -1.47
CA ASP A 89 -32.81 -10.27 -1.88
C ASP A 89 -32.93 -8.81 -2.34
N ARG A 90 -32.02 -7.96 -1.92
CA ARG A 90 -32.03 -6.52 -2.19
C ARG A 90 -30.89 -6.05 -3.10
N VAL A 91 -29.73 -6.69 -3.04
CA VAL A 91 -28.50 -6.25 -3.72
C VAL A 91 -28.06 -7.29 -4.75
N ARG A 92 -27.78 -6.84 -5.96
CA ARG A 92 -27.16 -7.64 -7.02
C ARG A 92 -25.84 -7.04 -7.44
N VAL A 93 -24.84 -7.89 -7.63
CA VAL A 93 -23.52 -7.49 -8.12
C VAL A 93 -23.16 -8.29 -9.36
N THR A 94 -22.67 -7.61 -10.40
CA THR A 94 -22.13 -8.22 -11.62
C THR A 94 -20.75 -7.64 -11.91
N ILE A 95 -19.82 -8.48 -12.31
CA ILE A 95 -18.47 -8.08 -12.74
C ILE A 95 -18.33 -8.45 -14.21
N ASP A 96 -18.26 -7.44 -15.07
CA ASP A 96 -18.10 -7.60 -16.53
C ASP A 96 -16.63 -7.46 -16.95
N CYS A 97 -15.73 -7.04 -16.02
CA CYS A 97 -14.30 -6.90 -16.25
C CYS A 97 -13.48 -7.61 -15.13
N PRO A 98 -13.51 -8.94 -15.07
CA PRO A 98 -12.85 -9.70 -13.99
C PRO A 98 -11.32 -9.55 -13.98
N ASP A 99 -10.71 -9.12 -15.06
CA ASP A 99 -9.30 -8.78 -15.17
C ASP A 99 -8.93 -7.46 -14.45
N LEU A 100 -9.88 -6.52 -14.32
CA LEU A 100 -9.71 -5.26 -13.60
C LEU A 100 -10.27 -5.32 -12.17
N CYS A 101 -11.31 -6.11 -11.93
CA CYS A 101 -11.92 -6.33 -10.63
C CYS A 101 -12.04 -7.84 -10.37
N PRO A 102 -11.02 -8.49 -9.81
CA PRO A 102 -11.03 -9.92 -9.52
C PRO A 102 -12.12 -10.33 -8.52
N ARG A 103 -12.43 -9.48 -7.53
CA ARG A 103 -13.42 -9.77 -6.50
C ARG A 103 -14.10 -8.49 -6.01
N TYR A 104 -15.40 -8.59 -5.76
CA TYR A 104 -16.24 -7.51 -5.24
C TYR A 104 -17.21 -8.07 -4.21
N THR A 105 -17.25 -7.47 -3.02
CA THR A 105 -18.20 -7.83 -1.97
C THR A 105 -19.07 -6.64 -1.60
N ALA A 106 -20.32 -6.94 -1.26
CA ALA A 106 -21.29 -5.95 -0.81
C ALA A 106 -22.07 -6.44 0.41
N ARG A 107 -22.17 -5.59 1.44
CA ARG A 107 -23.01 -5.78 2.62
C ARG A 107 -23.95 -4.59 2.78
N LEU A 108 -25.13 -4.81 3.35
CA LEU A 108 -26.15 -3.78 3.52
C LEU A 108 -26.49 -3.59 5.00
N VAL A 109 -26.30 -2.38 5.50
CA VAL A 109 -26.73 -1.96 6.84
C VAL A 109 -27.92 -1.02 6.71
N CYS A 110 -29.06 -1.40 7.28
CA CYS A 110 -30.31 -0.65 7.18
C CYS A 110 -30.66 0.09 8.47
N GLY A 111 -31.30 1.26 8.36
CA GLY A 111 -31.77 2.03 9.48
C GLY A 111 -30.67 2.74 10.25
N VAL A 112 -29.59 3.14 9.57
CA VAL A 112 -28.50 3.94 10.17
C VAL A 112 -28.96 5.39 10.39
N LYS A 113 -28.29 6.07 11.32
CA LYS A 113 -28.42 7.50 11.53
C LYS A 113 -27.09 8.19 11.30
N VAL A 114 -27.00 8.91 10.20
CA VAL A 114 -25.80 9.69 9.85
C VAL A 114 -25.70 10.89 10.80
N GLY A 115 -24.51 11.12 11.33
CA GLY A 115 -24.21 12.19 12.26
C GLY A 115 -22.70 12.35 12.48
N PRO A 116 -22.29 13.17 13.44
CA PRO A 116 -20.88 13.32 13.78
C PRO A 116 -20.32 12.02 14.37
N SER A 117 -19.06 11.75 14.06
CA SER A 117 -18.34 10.60 14.62
C SER A 117 -18.02 10.79 16.11
N PRO A 118 -17.91 9.70 16.88
CA PRO A 118 -17.50 9.79 18.28
C PRO A 118 -16.05 10.32 18.38
N SER A 119 -15.76 11.03 19.46
CA SER A 119 -14.49 11.74 19.65
C SER A 119 -13.24 10.85 19.58
N TRP A 120 -13.33 9.59 19.98
CA TRP A 120 -12.22 8.65 19.89
C TRP A 120 -11.84 8.33 18.42
N MET A 121 -12.85 8.17 17.54
CA MET A 121 -12.64 7.91 16.12
C MET A 121 -12.06 9.15 15.42
N VAL A 122 -12.61 10.33 15.70
CA VAL A 122 -12.12 11.62 15.18
C VAL A 122 -10.65 11.84 15.54
N ARG A 123 -10.25 11.60 16.81
CA ARG A 123 -8.85 11.75 17.23
C ARG A 123 -7.90 10.82 16.46
N ARG A 124 -8.26 9.53 16.33
CA ARG A 124 -7.45 8.53 15.63
C ARG A 124 -7.30 8.83 14.14
N LEU A 125 -8.40 9.19 13.49
CA LEU A 125 -8.38 9.59 12.07
C LEU A 125 -7.50 10.82 11.87
N LYS A 126 -7.63 11.82 12.73
CA LYS A 126 -6.82 13.04 12.68
C LYS A 126 -5.33 12.75 12.89
N ALA A 127 -4.97 11.90 13.85
CA ALA A 127 -3.60 11.46 14.06
C ALA A 127 -3.05 10.66 12.85
N ALA A 128 -3.91 9.98 12.10
CA ALA A 128 -3.56 9.30 10.85
C ALA A 128 -3.73 10.17 9.59
N GLY A 129 -3.92 11.50 9.75
CA GLY A 129 -3.95 12.48 8.67
C GLY A 129 -5.25 12.55 7.86
N ILE A 130 -6.36 12.04 8.42
CA ILE A 130 -7.69 12.09 7.79
C ILE A 130 -8.62 13.00 8.60
N GLU A 131 -9.21 13.97 7.93
CA GLU A 131 -10.26 14.79 8.51
C GLU A 131 -11.59 14.03 8.59
N SER A 132 -12.30 14.21 9.71
CA SER A 132 -13.60 13.58 9.94
C SER A 132 -14.69 14.22 9.08
N VAL A 133 -15.55 13.38 8.49
CA VAL A 133 -16.69 13.80 7.66
C VAL A 133 -18.01 13.50 8.35
N ASN A 134 -18.31 12.22 8.55
CA ASN A 134 -19.47 11.72 9.28
C ASN A 134 -19.21 10.29 9.75
N ASN A 135 -20.03 9.79 10.67
CA ASN A 135 -19.83 8.49 11.30
C ASN A 135 -19.81 7.28 10.34
N ILE A 136 -20.38 7.38 9.13
CA ILE A 136 -20.35 6.31 8.12
C ILE A 136 -19.03 6.36 7.32
N VAL A 137 -18.71 7.53 6.75
CA VAL A 137 -17.47 7.73 5.97
C VAL A 137 -16.25 7.52 6.86
N ASP A 138 -16.30 7.99 8.08
CA ASP A 138 -15.21 7.81 9.05
C ASP A 138 -15.01 6.34 9.44
N ALA A 139 -16.10 5.54 9.53
CA ALA A 139 -15.97 4.11 9.76
C ALA A 139 -15.27 3.40 8.59
N THR A 140 -15.55 3.77 7.34
CA THR A 140 -14.82 3.21 6.17
C THR A 140 -13.36 3.63 6.17
N ASN A 141 -13.06 4.89 6.45
CA ASN A 141 -11.69 5.40 6.57
C ASN A 141 -10.94 4.73 7.72
N TYR A 142 -11.62 4.52 8.85
CA TYR A 142 -11.05 3.84 10.01
C TYR A 142 -10.59 2.42 9.66
N VAL A 143 -11.46 1.62 9.04
CA VAL A 143 -11.11 0.23 8.65
C VAL A 143 -10.03 0.21 7.57
N MET A 144 -10.02 1.15 6.64
CA MET A 144 -8.93 1.30 5.67
C MET A 144 -7.58 1.55 6.35
N LEU A 145 -7.53 2.43 7.34
CA LEU A 145 -6.31 2.74 8.11
C LEU A 145 -5.97 1.63 9.12
N GLU A 146 -6.97 0.89 9.60
CA GLU A 146 -6.79 -0.25 10.50
C GLU A 146 -6.13 -1.43 9.76
N SER A 147 -6.65 -1.80 8.59
CA SER A 147 -6.33 -3.05 7.90
C SER A 147 -5.53 -2.91 6.61
N GLY A 148 -5.42 -1.70 6.07
CA GLY A 148 -4.85 -1.46 4.74
C GLY A 148 -5.81 -1.74 3.57
N GLN A 149 -7.05 -2.19 3.84
CA GLN A 149 -8.07 -2.46 2.83
C GLN A 149 -8.96 -1.23 2.63
N PRO A 150 -8.97 -0.60 1.44
CA PRO A 150 -9.94 0.46 1.17
C PRO A 150 -11.37 -0.06 1.04
N LEU A 151 -12.31 0.75 1.52
CA LEU A 151 -13.74 0.49 1.45
C LEU A 151 -14.46 1.73 0.93
N HIS A 152 -15.65 1.51 0.38
CA HIS A 152 -16.56 2.60 0.04
C HIS A 152 -17.97 2.35 0.60
N ALA A 153 -18.71 3.42 0.87
CA ALA A 153 -20.08 3.38 1.35
C ALA A 153 -20.98 4.18 0.39
N PHE A 154 -21.99 3.51 -0.16
CA PHE A 154 -23.01 4.15 -0.99
C PHE A 154 -24.30 4.38 -0.20
N ASP A 155 -24.96 5.48 -0.45
CA ASP A 155 -26.37 5.65 -0.09
C ASP A 155 -27.21 4.69 -0.94
N TYR A 156 -27.68 3.61 -0.32
CA TYR A 156 -28.39 2.56 -1.04
C TYR A 156 -29.67 3.06 -1.73
N ALA A 157 -30.35 4.05 -1.15
CA ALA A 157 -31.56 4.62 -1.73
C ALA A 157 -31.30 5.36 -3.06
N LYS A 158 -30.08 5.80 -3.28
CA LYS A 158 -29.66 6.50 -4.50
C LYS A 158 -29.16 5.55 -5.60
N LEU A 159 -28.95 4.27 -5.28
CA LEU A 159 -28.55 3.26 -6.27
C LEU A 159 -29.76 2.75 -7.05
N VAL A 160 -29.81 3.02 -8.34
CA VAL A 160 -30.91 2.60 -9.20
C VAL A 160 -30.94 1.08 -9.37
N GLY A 161 -32.08 0.46 -9.09
CA GLY A 161 -32.31 -0.98 -9.26
C GLY A 161 -31.66 -1.86 -8.17
N GLY A 162 -31.04 -1.31 -7.11
CA GLY A 162 -30.34 -2.08 -6.09
C GLY A 162 -29.21 -2.95 -6.69
N GLN A 163 -28.61 -2.49 -7.78
CA GLN A 163 -27.62 -3.22 -8.56
C GLN A 163 -26.30 -2.48 -8.63
N ILE A 164 -25.23 -3.25 -8.58
CA ILE A 164 -23.85 -2.82 -8.87
C ILE A 164 -23.34 -3.60 -10.08
N VAL A 165 -22.82 -2.87 -11.06
CA VAL A 165 -22.15 -3.45 -12.24
C VAL A 165 -20.75 -2.87 -12.32
N VAL A 166 -19.74 -3.73 -12.24
CA VAL A 166 -18.33 -3.34 -12.40
C VAL A 166 -17.92 -3.63 -13.84
N HIS A 167 -17.55 -2.59 -14.59
CA HIS A 167 -17.24 -2.74 -16.00
C HIS A 167 -16.17 -1.72 -16.48
N TYR A 168 -15.69 -1.90 -17.71
CA TYR A 168 -14.87 -0.89 -18.38
C TYR A 168 -15.65 0.39 -18.61
N ALA A 169 -15.05 1.55 -18.36
CA ALA A 169 -15.68 2.81 -18.69
C ALA A 169 -15.95 2.94 -20.20
N ARG A 170 -17.04 3.59 -20.56
CA ARG A 170 -17.31 3.93 -21.96
C ARG A 170 -16.51 5.16 -22.35
N ARG A 171 -16.04 5.20 -23.59
CA ARG A 171 -15.33 6.35 -24.13
C ARG A 171 -16.14 7.63 -23.99
N GLY A 172 -15.56 8.63 -23.35
CA GLY A 172 -16.22 9.93 -23.17
C GLY A 172 -17.24 9.97 -22.02
N ALA A 173 -17.38 8.89 -21.24
CA ALA A 173 -18.17 8.94 -20.01
C ALA A 173 -17.52 9.93 -19.02
N THR A 174 -18.36 10.61 -18.25
CA THR A 174 -17.93 11.55 -17.21
C THR A 174 -18.52 11.13 -15.87
N LEU A 175 -17.76 11.38 -14.81
CA LEU A 175 -18.21 11.23 -13.43
C LEU A 175 -17.89 12.50 -12.65
N GLU A 176 -18.85 13.05 -11.94
CA GLU A 176 -18.59 14.00 -10.87
C GLU A 176 -18.27 13.22 -9.59
N ALA A 177 -17.03 13.33 -9.13
CA ALA A 177 -16.56 12.64 -7.95
C ALA A 177 -16.89 13.41 -6.66
N ILE A 178 -16.68 12.77 -5.48
CA ILE A 178 -16.95 13.35 -4.17
C ILE A 178 -16.11 14.61 -3.84
N ASP A 179 -15.09 14.92 -4.65
CA ASP A 179 -14.35 16.20 -4.60
C ASP A 179 -15.03 17.31 -5.43
N HIS A 180 -16.24 17.04 -5.95
CA HIS A 180 -17.06 17.91 -6.78
C HIS A 180 -16.38 18.37 -8.08
N ARG A 181 -15.45 17.53 -8.61
CA ARG A 181 -14.84 17.72 -9.92
C ARG A 181 -15.34 16.68 -10.90
N SER A 182 -15.51 17.10 -12.15
CA SER A 182 -15.90 16.20 -13.24
C SER A 182 -14.65 15.62 -13.91
N TYR A 183 -14.63 14.30 -14.04
CA TYR A 183 -13.55 13.53 -14.64
C TYR A 183 -14.01 12.86 -15.92
N LEU A 184 -13.23 13.06 -16.99
CA LEU A 184 -13.44 12.39 -18.27
C LEU A 184 -12.78 11.02 -18.24
N LEU A 185 -13.58 9.97 -18.45
CA LEU A 185 -13.15 8.59 -18.40
C LEU A 185 -12.79 8.04 -19.78
N ASN A 186 -11.93 7.02 -19.80
CA ASN A 186 -11.57 6.31 -21.02
C ASN A 186 -11.75 4.80 -20.86
N GLU A 187 -11.73 4.06 -21.97
CA GLU A 187 -12.04 2.64 -22.07
C GLU A 187 -11.06 1.70 -21.35
N SER A 188 -9.93 2.19 -20.85
CA SER A 188 -8.97 1.40 -20.05
C SER A 188 -9.26 1.45 -18.54
N MET A 189 -10.22 2.29 -18.12
CA MET A 189 -10.55 2.50 -16.72
C MET A 189 -11.65 1.55 -16.26
N CYS A 190 -11.54 1.09 -15.02
CA CYS A 190 -12.60 0.35 -14.35
C CYS A 190 -13.55 1.33 -13.66
N VAL A 191 -14.85 1.10 -13.80
CA VAL A 191 -15.88 1.89 -13.14
C VAL A 191 -16.88 0.97 -12.42
N ILE A 192 -17.51 1.53 -11.40
CA ILE A 192 -18.64 0.94 -10.73
C ILE A 192 -19.87 1.73 -11.16
N ALA A 193 -20.89 1.03 -11.59
CA ALA A 193 -22.16 1.60 -12.05
C ALA A 193 -23.34 0.96 -11.32
N ASP A 194 -24.44 1.68 -11.25
CA ASP A 194 -25.77 1.12 -10.99
C ASP A 194 -26.43 0.68 -12.30
N GLU A 195 -27.76 0.50 -12.33
CA GLU A 195 -28.48 0.13 -13.55
C GLU A 195 -28.36 1.16 -14.68
N LYS A 196 -28.11 2.44 -14.35
CA LYS A 196 -28.16 3.58 -15.30
C LYS A 196 -26.89 4.38 -15.39
N ASN A 197 -26.25 4.63 -14.26
CA ASN A 197 -25.20 5.63 -14.12
C ASN A 197 -23.89 5.03 -13.59
N VAL A 198 -22.77 5.64 -13.97
CA VAL A 198 -21.48 5.39 -13.30
C VAL A 198 -21.53 6.07 -11.93
N VAL A 199 -21.25 5.33 -10.85
CA VAL A 199 -21.34 5.80 -9.47
C VAL A 199 -19.97 5.88 -8.79
N ALA A 200 -18.91 5.29 -9.35
CA ALA A 200 -17.54 5.45 -8.85
C ALA A 200 -16.49 5.12 -9.92
N ILE A 201 -15.30 5.70 -9.75
CA ILE A 201 -14.07 5.27 -10.42
C ILE A 201 -13.45 4.19 -9.52
N ALA A 202 -13.46 2.94 -9.99
CA ALA A 202 -13.10 1.77 -9.20
C ALA A 202 -11.69 1.89 -8.57
N GLY A 203 -11.62 1.75 -7.26
CA GLY A 203 -10.37 1.84 -6.49
C GLY A 203 -9.75 3.22 -6.39
N VAL A 204 -10.36 4.27 -6.94
CA VAL A 204 -9.84 5.64 -6.94
C VAL A 204 -10.73 6.57 -6.13
N MET A 205 -11.99 6.79 -6.56
CA MET A 205 -12.88 7.74 -5.88
C MET A 205 -14.35 7.49 -6.20
N GLY A 206 -15.22 7.64 -5.20
CA GLY A 206 -16.67 7.57 -5.34
C GLY A 206 -17.26 8.77 -6.07
N GLY A 207 -18.46 8.60 -6.64
CA GLY A 207 -19.24 9.66 -7.25
C GLY A 207 -20.08 10.44 -6.24
N SER A 208 -20.29 11.74 -6.50
CA SER A 208 -21.05 12.64 -5.63
C SER A 208 -22.54 12.29 -5.53
N GLU A 209 -23.14 11.72 -6.58
CA GLU A 209 -24.57 11.41 -6.62
C GLU A 209 -24.99 10.34 -5.60
N THR A 210 -24.11 9.40 -5.29
CA THR A 210 -24.38 8.28 -4.36
C THR A 210 -23.69 8.42 -3.00
N GLU A 211 -23.15 9.59 -2.72
CA GLU A 211 -22.47 9.89 -1.43
C GLU A 211 -23.44 9.83 -0.24
N ILE A 212 -22.88 9.50 0.91
CA ILE A 212 -23.58 9.48 2.20
C ILE A 212 -23.90 10.91 2.65
N VAL A 213 -25.19 11.20 2.86
CA VAL A 213 -25.68 12.48 3.34
C VAL A 213 -26.46 12.30 4.66
N THR A 214 -26.78 13.41 5.34
CA THR A 214 -27.49 13.38 6.64
C THR A 214 -28.83 12.60 6.60
N GLY A 215 -29.49 12.52 5.42
CA GLY A 215 -30.73 11.79 5.23
C GLY A 215 -30.59 10.31 4.86
N THR A 216 -29.37 9.80 4.70
CA THR A 216 -29.11 8.40 4.35
C THR A 216 -29.54 7.48 5.49
N THR A 217 -30.32 6.46 5.19
CA THR A 217 -30.82 5.45 6.14
C THR A 217 -30.31 4.06 5.90
N ASP A 218 -30.00 3.72 4.66
CA ASP A 218 -29.50 2.40 4.25
C ASP A 218 -28.16 2.57 3.54
N VAL A 219 -27.15 1.85 4.00
CA VAL A 219 -25.76 1.98 3.54
C VAL A 219 -25.30 0.67 2.91
N LEU A 220 -24.92 0.73 1.63
CA LEU A 220 -24.24 -0.37 0.97
C LEU A 220 -22.72 -0.21 1.15
N ILE A 221 -22.12 -1.17 1.85
CA ILE A 221 -20.67 -1.25 2.06
C ILE A 221 -20.04 -2.03 0.92
N GLU A 222 -19.13 -1.41 0.21
CA GLU A 222 -18.28 -2.02 -0.82
C GLU A 222 -16.92 -2.38 -0.24
N VAL A 223 -16.47 -3.62 -0.49
CA VAL A 223 -15.07 -4.01 -0.30
C VAL A 223 -14.65 -4.88 -1.48
N ALA A 224 -13.63 -4.46 -2.18
CA ALA A 224 -13.24 -5.09 -3.44
C ALA A 224 -11.72 -5.27 -3.56
N GLU A 225 -11.34 -6.08 -4.53
CA GLU A 225 -9.98 -6.17 -5.05
C GLU A 225 -9.97 -5.59 -6.47
N PHE A 226 -9.08 -4.62 -6.73
CA PHE A 226 -8.86 -4.05 -8.05
C PHE A 226 -7.43 -4.30 -8.52
N GLN A 227 -7.27 -4.45 -9.83
CA GLN A 227 -5.97 -4.69 -10.45
C GLN A 227 -5.05 -3.46 -10.27
N GLN A 228 -3.88 -3.69 -9.70
CA GLN A 228 -2.93 -2.66 -9.23
C GLN A 228 -2.54 -1.64 -10.30
N LEU A 229 -2.12 -2.15 -11.48
CA LEU A 229 -1.67 -1.28 -12.58
C LEU A 229 -2.82 -0.48 -13.18
N ALA A 230 -4.03 -1.05 -13.22
CA ALA A 230 -5.21 -0.33 -13.71
C ALA A 230 -5.55 0.85 -12.81
N VAL A 231 -5.59 0.65 -11.48
CA VAL A 231 -5.82 1.74 -10.52
C VAL A 231 -4.71 2.80 -10.61
N ARG A 232 -3.44 2.38 -10.64
CA ARG A 232 -2.29 3.29 -10.78
C ARG A 232 -2.36 4.13 -12.05
N ASN A 233 -2.66 3.49 -13.19
CA ASN A 233 -2.74 4.18 -14.48
C ASN A 233 -3.93 5.14 -14.51
N THR A 234 -5.09 4.74 -13.96
CA THR A 234 -6.28 5.58 -13.83
C THR A 234 -5.99 6.81 -12.96
N ALA A 235 -5.43 6.61 -11.76
CA ALA A 235 -5.10 7.69 -10.84
C ALA A 235 -4.10 8.70 -11.46
N ARG A 236 -3.09 8.21 -12.19
CA ARG A 236 -2.12 9.05 -12.89
C ARG A 236 -2.73 9.81 -14.06
N HIS A 237 -3.53 9.14 -14.89
CA HIS A 237 -4.17 9.76 -16.05
C HIS A 237 -5.11 10.90 -15.62
N LEU A 238 -5.93 10.64 -14.60
CA LEU A 238 -6.86 11.63 -14.07
C LEU A 238 -6.18 12.66 -13.14
N LYS A 239 -4.91 12.45 -12.78
CA LYS A 239 -4.18 13.23 -11.75
C LYS A 239 -4.93 13.27 -10.43
N LEU A 240 -5.56 12.15 -10.08
CA LEU A 240 -6.42 11.97 -8.93
C LEU A 240 -5.82 10.90 -8.03
N HIS A 241 -5.10 11.32 -7.01
CA HIS A 241 -4.51 10.43 -6.01
C HIS A 241 -5.35 10.48 -4.74
N SER A 242 -5.75 9.32 -4.25
CA SER A 242 -6.52 9.16 -3.00
C SER A 242 -5.83 8.16 -2.06
N PRO A 243 -6.16 8.16 -0.77
CA PRO A 243 -5.70 7.12 0.16
C PRO A 243 -6.07 5.69 -0.30
N SER A 244 -7.19 5.54 -1.01
CA SER A 244 -7.64 4.28 -1.61
C SER A 244 -6.75 3.86 -2.78
N SER A 245 -6.53 4.75 -3.76
CA SER A 245 -5.69 4.45 -4.93
C SER A 245 -4.24 4.13 -4.53
N TYR A 246 -3.73 4.81 -3.50
CA TYR A 246 -2.39 4.55 -2.95
C TYR A 246 -2.24 3.14 -2.38
N ARG A 247 -3.31 2.56 -1.80
CA ARG A 247 -3.33 1.19 -1.29
C ARG A 247 -3.54 0.18 -2.41
N PHE A 248 -4.52 0.39 -3.26
CA PHE A 248 -4.79 -0.52 -4.38
C PHE A 248 -3.61 -0.65 -5.34
N GLU A 249 -2.90 0.43 -5.66
CA GLU A 249 -1.73 0.36 -6.55
C GLU A 249 -0.54 -0.44 -5.98
N ARG A 250 -0.51 -0.65 -4.64
CA ARG A 250 0.48 -1.49 -3.95
C ARG A 250 -0.02 -2.90 -3.69
N GLY A 251 -1.30 -3.14 -3.92
CA GLY A 251 -1.98 -4.42 -3.71
C GLY A 251 -2.54 -4.59 -2.32
N VAL A 252 -3.81 -4.94 -2.29
CA VAL A 252 -4.55 -5.28 -1.09
C VAL A 252 -4.54 -6.79 -0.86
N ASP A 253 -4.82 -7.21 0.37
CA ASP A 253 -4.96 -8.62 0.72
C ASP A 253 -6.35 -9.14 0.34
N SER A 254 -6.43 -9.95 -0.71
CA SER A 254 -7.70 -10.53 -1.19
C SER A 254 -8.38 -11.45 -0.18
N HIS A 255 -7.64 -12.02 0.78
CA HIS A 255 -8.21 -12.85 1.85
C HIS A 255 -8.83 -12.00 2.96
N ASN A 256 -8.42 -10.73 3.11
CA ASN A 256 -8.91 -9.83 4.14
C ASN A 256 -10.22 -9.12 3.77
N VAL A 257 -10.69 -9.23 2.53
CA VAL A 257 -11.87 -8.52 2.00
C VAL A 257 -13.13 -8.77 2.86
N ASP A 258 -13.41 -10.02 3.22
CA ASP A 258 -14.58 -10.36 4.04
C ASP A 258 -14.45 -9.87 5.48
N TRP A 259 -13.27 -10.02 6.11
CA TRP A 259 -13.01 -9.50 7.44
C TRP A 259 -13.21 -7.97 7.49
N ALA A 260 -12.65 -7.24 6.53
CA ALA A 260 -12.77 -5.78 6.44
C ALA A 260 -14.23 -5.34 6.28
N SER A 261 -15.00 -6.07 5.46
CA SER A 261 -16.42 -5.77 5.25
C SER A 261 -17.26 -5.98 6.52
N ARG A 262 -17.01 -7.06 7.27
CA ARG A 262 -17.65 -7.33 8.57
C ARG A 262 -17.24 -6.30 9.62
N ARG A 263 -15.95 -5.97 9.69
CA ARG A 263 -15.41 -4.97 10.62
C ARG A 263 -16.03 -3.59 10.38
N CYS A 264 -16.19 -3.20 9.13
CA CYS A 264 -16.84 -1.93 8.77
C CYS A 264 -18.33 -1.92 9.17
N ALA A 265 -19.06 -3.01 8.89
CA ALA A 265 -20.45 -3.14 9.30
C ALA A 265 -20.61 -3.06 10.83
N ASP A 266 -19.74 -3.73 11.57
CA ASP A 266 -19.73 -3.71 13.03
C ASP A 266 -19.51 -2.27 13.56
N LEU A 267 -18.50 -1.57 13.03
CA LEU A 267 -18.23 -0.18 13.41
C LEU A 267 -19.40 0.75 13.05
N ILE A 268 -19.98 0.62 11.86
CA ILE A 268 -21.15 1.42 11.47
C ILE A 268 -22.31 1.20 12.45
N MET A 269 -22.61 -0.05 12.79
CA MET A 269 -23.67 -0.34 13.77
C MET A 269 -23.37 0.23 15.14
N GLN A 270 -22.11 0.25 15.58
CA GLN A 270 -21.70 0.83 16.85
C GLN A 270 -21.86 2.37 16.88
N VAL A 271 -21.52 3.05 15.79
CA VAL A 271 -21.45 4.53 15.78
C VAL A 271 -22.66 5.22 15.14
N ALA A 272 -23.42 4.49 14.33
CA ALA A 272 -24.59 5.02 13.61
C ALA A 272 -25.88 4.22 13.87
N GLY A 273 -25.80 3.11 14.59
CA GLY A 273 -26.92 2.19 14.77
C GLY A 273 -27.22 1.41 13.50
N GLY A 274 -28.47 0.99 13.34
CA GLY A 274 -28.91 0.19 12.21
C GLY A 274 -28.80 -1.31 12.45
N LYS A 275 -29.09 -2.09 11.39
CA LYS A 275 -29.10 -3.55 11.42
C LYS A 275 -28.43 -4.09 10.15
N LEU A 276 -27.49 -5.01 10.29
CA LEU A 276 -26.82 -5.67 9.19
C LEU A 276 -27.73 -6.75 8.61
N GLN A 277 -27.96 -6.73 7.31
CA GLN A 277 -28.64 -7.81 6.60
C GLN A 277 -27.79 -9.08 6.54
N ALA A 278 -28.44 -10.25 6.58
CA ALA A 278 -27.75 -11.54 6.63
C ALA A 278 -26.92 -11.81 5.37
N GLY A 279 -25.72 -12.30 5.57
CA GLY A 279 -24.81 -12.74 4.52
C GLY A 279 -24.04 -11.60 3.83
N VAL A 280 -23.45 -11.95 2.71
CA VAL A 280 -22.67 -11.06 1.83
C VAL A 280 -22.96 -11.41 0.37
N VAL A 281 -23.07 -10.40 -0.48
CA VAL A 281 -22.97 -10.62 -1.93
C VAL A 281 -21.49 -10.62 -2.28
N ASP A 282 -20.96 -11.77 -2.65
CA ASP A 282 -19.54 -11.97 -3.01
C ASP A 282 -19.47 -12.48 -4.45
N LYS A 283 -18.81 -11.73 -5.31
CA LYS A 283 -18.68 -12.01 -6.75
C LYS A 283 -17.23 -11.94 -7.19
N GLY A 284 -16.92 -12.72 -8.22
CA GLY A 284 -15.59 -12.80 -8.80
C GLY A 284 -14.90 -14.12 -8.48
N HIS A 285 -13.58 -14.10 -8.44
CA HIS A 285 -12.76 -15.27 -8.18
C HIS A 285 -12.45 -15.41 -6.68
N PRO A 286 -12.39 -16.65 -6.17
CA PRO A 286 -11.87 -16.86 -4.82
C PRO A 286 -10.41 -16.39 -4.75
N PRO A 287 -9.92 -16.01 -3.56
CA PRO A 287 -8.52 -15.66 -3.38
C PRO A 287 -7.59 -16.75 -3.92
N GLN A 288 -6.46 -16.34 -4.50
CA GLN A 288 -5.49 -17.29 -5.03
C GLN A 288 -4.87 -18.12 -3.89
N PRO A 289 -4.51 -19.38 -4.16
CA PRO A 289 -3.77 -20.19 -3.20
C PRO A 289 -2.46 -19.51 -2.79
N LEU A 290 -2.14 -19.59 -1.51
CA LEU A 290 -0.92 -19.00 -0.97
C LEU A 290 0.33 -19.81 -1.38
N PRO A 291 1.47 -19.16 -1.63
CA PRO A 291 2.68 -19.85 -2.05
C PRO A 291 3.32 -20.63 -0.90
N HIS A 292 3.75 -21.85 -1.21
CA HIS A 292 4.64 -22.64 -0.36
C HIS A 292 6.08 -22.30 -0.71
N VAL A 293 6.88 -21.91 0.27
CA VAL A 293 8.29 -21.58 0.06
C VAL A 293 9.16 -22.44 0.97
N GLU A 294 10.15 -23.11 0.39
CA GLU A 294 11.15 -23.87 1.13
C GLU A 294 12.35 -22.98 1.47
N LEU A 295 12.75 -22.95 2.74
CA LEU A 295 13.91 -22.25 3.26
C LEU A 295 14.93 -23.28 3.78
N ARG A 296 16.10 -23.34 3.17
CA ARG A 296 17.22 -24.17 3.61
C ARG A 296 18.08 -23.36 4.58
N TYR A 297 18.31 -23.87 5.77
CA TYR A 297 19.12 -23.18 6.78
C TYR A 297 20.54 -22.84 6.29
N SER A 298 21.15 -23.74 5.52
CA SER A 298 22.47 -23.51 4.92
C SER A 298 22.52 -22.29 3.97
N GLN A 299 21.38 -21.86 3.41
CA GLN A 299 21.36 -20.67 2.55
C GLN A 299 21.36 -19.38 3.39
N ILE A 300 20.83 -19.40 4.61
CA ILE A 300 20.98 -18.28 5.55
C ILE A 300 22.47 -18.10 5.84
N ASP A 301 23.16 -19.16 6.29
CA ASP A 301 24.60 -19.11 6.59
C ASP A 301 25.40 -18.63 5.39
N ARG A 302 25.09 -19.13 4.20
CA ARG A 302 25.80 -18.80 2.97
C ARG A 302 25.64 -17.34 2.54
N LEU A 303 24.42 -16.79 2.66
CA LEU A 303 24.11 -15.44 2.16
C LEU A 303 24.40 -14.36 3.18
N ILE A 304 24.13 -14.63 4.45
CA ILE A 304 24.26 -13.65 5.54
C ILE A 304 25.65 -13.74 6.21
N GLY A 305 26.31 -14.89 6.13
CA GLY A 305 27.64 -15.10 6.69
C GLY A 305 27.66 -15.40 8.20
N ILE A 306 26.49 -15.56 8.81
CA ILE A 306 26.34 -15.95 10.22
C ILE A 306 25.32 -17.08 10.33
N THR A 307 25.46 -17.88 11.39
CA THR A 307 24.47 -18.93 11.72
C THR A 307 23.41 -18.36 12.66
N ILE A 308 22.16 -18.41 12.23
CA ILE A 308 21.00 -18.05 13.06
C ILE A 308 20.37 -19.35 13.59
N PRO A 309 20.10 -19.47 14.92
CA PRO A 309 19.46 -20.66 15.49
C PRO A 309 18.14 -20.98 14.80
N ARG A 310 17.86 -22.26 14.53
CA ARG A 310 16.65 -22.69 13.81
C ARG A 310 15.36 -22.24 14.49
N GLU A 311 15.34 -22.34 15.81
CA GLU A 311 14.21 -21.92 16.63
C GLU A 311 13.94 -20.41 16.47
N GLU A 312 14.99 -19.61 16.28
CA GLU A 312 14.87 -18.17 16.05
C GLU A 312 14.36 -17.88 14.64
N VAL A 313 14.83 -18.62 13.63
CA VAL A 313 14.32 -18.52 12.24
C VAL A 313 12.82 -18.83 12.21
N GLU A 314 12.42 -19.93 12.85
CA GLU A 314 11.02 -20.33 12.91
C GLU A 314 10.17 -19.33 13.71
N ARG A 315 10.66 -18.88 14.85
CA ARG A 315 10.00 -17.85 15.67
C ARG A 315 9.71 -16.58 14.88
N ILE A 316 10.70 -16.11 14.13
CA ILE A 316 10.57 -14.88 13.32
C ILE A 316 9.51 -15.06 12.24
N LEU A 317 9.59 -16.14 11.46
CA LEU A 317 8.66 -16.37 10.34
C LEU A 317 7.23 -16.59 10.84
N VAL A 318 7.05 -17.38 11.90
CA VAL A 318 5.73 -17.59 12.53
C VAL A 318 5.18 -16.28 13.10
N GLY A 319 6.02 -15.48 13.76
CA GLY A 319 5.64 -14.18 14.27
C GLY A 319 5.16 -13.22 13.18
N LEU A 320 5.78 -13.27 11.98
CA LEU A 320 5.34 -12.51 10.80
C LEU A 320 4.07 -13.06 10.15
N GLY A 321 3.53 -14.19 10.65
CA GLY A 321 2.29 -14.81 10.20
C GLY A 321 2.46 -15.88 9.15
N CYS A 322 3.68 -16.41 8.96
CA CYS A 322 3.89 -17.60 8.14
C CYS A 322 3.44 -18.87 8.89
N ASP A 323 2.76 -19.78 8.20
CA ASP A 323 2.42 -21.09 8.74
C ASP A 323 3.50 -22.12 8.40
N VAL A 324 3.96 -22.88 9.39
CA VAL A 324 4.91 -23.97 9.18
C VAL A 324 4.17 -25.18 8.63
N VAL A 325 4.47 -25.53 7.38
CA VAL A 325 3.89 -26.72 6.72
C VAL A 325 4.72 -27.98 6.97
N ALA A 326 6.05 -27.84 6.94
CA ALA A 326 6.97 -28.92 7.24
C ALA A 326 8.27 -28.37 7.82
N SER A 327 8.81 -29.03 8.86
CA SER A 327 10.10 -28.74 9.46
C SER A 327 10.98 -29.98 9.39
N LYS A 328 12.18 -29.85 8.80
CA LYS A 328 13.20 -30.88 8.64
C LYS A 328 14.51 -30.37 9.23
N ASP A 329 15.46 -31.27 9.46
CA ASP A 329 16.78 -30.89 9.97
C ASP A 329 17.55 -29.92 9.07
N THR A 330 17.27 -29.88 7.79
CA THR A 330 18.00 -29.06 6.79
C THR A 330 17.19 -27.92 6.22
N SER A 331 15.85 -27.96 6.34
CA SER A 331 14.96 -26.97 5.71
C SER A 331 13.64 -26.84 6.44
N LEU A 332 13.02 -25.68 6.28
CA LEU A 332 11.69 -25.31 6.73
C LEU A 332 10.82 -25.00 5.51
N THR A 333 9.63 -25.60 5.42
CA THR A 333 8.66 -25.22 4.38
C THR A 333 7.55 -24.41 5.06
N ILE A 334 7.33 -23.21 4.55
CA ILE A 334 6.28 -22.30 5.07
C ILE A 334 5.23 -22.02 4.02
N LEU A 335 4.03 -21.72 4.48
CA LEU A 335 2.98 -21.07 3.72
C LEU A 335 3.06 -19.56 4.01
N ALA A 336 3.29 -18.75 2.98
CA ALA A 336 3.36 -17.30 3.13
C ALA A 336 1.99 -16.72 3.49
N PRO A 337 1.88 -15.71 4.36
CA PRO A 337 0.60 -15.11 4.69
C PRO A 337 0.06 -14.27 3.52
N SER A 338 -1.27 -14.17 3.42
CA SER A 338 -1.96 -13.53 2.29
C SER A 338 -1.62 -12.04 2.07
N TRP A 339 -1.29 -11.34 3.15
CA TRP A 339 -0.87 -9.94 3.09
C TRP A 339 0.55 -9.70 2.60
N ARG A 340 1.38 -10.76 2.51
CA ARG A 340 2.77 -10.73 2.05
C ARG A 340 2.90 -11.33 0.64
N ARG A 341 2.47 -10.56 -0.34
CA ARG A 341 2.50 -10.96 -1.76
C ARG A 341 3.90 -11.03 -2.35
N ASP A 342 4.88 -10.46 -1.68
CA ASP A 342 6.29 -10.43 -2.03
C ASP A 342 7.05 -11.70 -1.61
N LEU A 343 6.55 -12.48 -0.64
CA LEU A 343 7.20 -13.69 -0.17
C LEU A 343 6.94 -14.88 -1.10
N THR A 344 7.73 -15.00 -2.15
CA THR A 344 7.55 -16.03 -3.18
C THR A 344 8.76 -16.93 -3.37
N ARG A 345 9.93 -16.56 -2.84
CA ARG A 345 11.21 -17.25 -3.03
C ARG A 345 11.94 -17.43 -1.71
N GLU A 346 12.89 -18.35 -1.68
CA GLU A 346 13.74 -18.61 -0.52
C GLU A 346 14.47 -17.35 -0.02
N VAL A 347 14.97 -16.52 -0.95
CA VAL A 347 15.69 -15.30 -0.59
C VAL A 347 14.80 -14.25 0.10
N ASP A 348 13.51 -14.23 -0.23
CA ASP A 348 12.55 -13.31 0.39
C ASP A 348 12.36 -13.68 1.89
N LEU A 349 12.39 -14.98 2.22
CA LEU A 349 12.34 -15.44 3.62
C LEU A 349 13.65 -15.15 4.37
N ILE A 350 14.80 -15.27 3.68
CA ILE A 350 16.11 -14.94 4.27
C ILE A 350 16.15 -13.45 4.62
N GLU A 351 15.62 -12.58 3.76
CA GLU A 351 15.50 -11.15 4.04
C GLU A 351 14.67 -10.91 5.30
N GLU A 352 13.49 -11.55 5.43
CA GLU A 352 12.61 -11.41 6.59
C GLU A 352 13.31 -11.83 7.89
N VAL A 353 13.97 -12.97 7.87
CA VAL A 353 14.73 -13.46 9.02
C VAL A 353 15.85 -12.47 9.38
N THR A 354 16.59 -11.98 8.39
CA THR A 354 17.75 -11.11 8.59
C THR A 354 17.36 -9.76 9.18
N ARG A 355 16.34 -9.10 8.61
CA ARG A 355 15.90 -7.77 9.06
C ARG A 355 15.32 -7.77 10.47
N VAL A 356 14.60 -8.86 10.85
CA VAL A 356 14.04 -8.99 12.21
C VAL A 356 15.10 -9.43 13.20
N TYR A 357 16.00 -10.32 12.79
CA TYR A 357 17.14 -10.74 13.62
C TYR A 357 18.05 -9.56 13.97
N GLY A 358 18.31 -8.68 13.01
CA GLY A 358 19.04 -7.42 13.12
C GLY A 358 20.30 -7.39 12.25
N TYR A 359 20.38 -6.39 11.38
CA TYR A 359 21.54 -6.16 10.52
C TYR A 359 22.79 -5.77 11.32
N ASP A 360 22.61 -5.17 12.48
CA ASP A 360 23.68 -4.81 13.42
C ASP A 360 24.46 -6.02 13.97
N LYS A 361 23.87 -7.22 13.90
CA LYS A 361 24.51 -8.48 14.32
C LYS A 361 25.34 -9.14 13.23
N ILE A 362 25.33 -8.59 12.01
CA ILE A 362 26.13 -9.11 10.89
C ILE A 362 27.49 -8.44 10.92
N PRO A 363 28.61 -9.19 11.01
CA PRO A 363 29.94 -8.61 11.05
C PRO A 363 30.31 -7.95 9.73
N GLU A 364 30.68 -6.67 9.78
CA GLU A 364 31.11 -5.90 8.59
C GLU A 364 32.55 -6.26 8.15
N ASP A 365 33.39 -6.72 9.08
CA ASP A 365 34.83 -6.98 8.86
C ASP A 365 35.13 -8.39 8.35
N ALA A 366 34.14 -9.15 7.95
CA ALA A 366 34.39 -10.51 7.42
C ALA A 366 35.10 -10.43 6.06
N ALA A 367 36.29 -11.05 5.96
CA ALA A 367 37.03 -11.13 4.72
C ALA A 367 36.21 -11.90 3.67
N VAL A 368 35.77 -11.22 2.63
CA VAL A 368 35.11 -11.85 1.48
C VAL A 368 36.17 -12.27 0.47
N PRO A 369 36.26 -13.57 0.09
CA PRO A 369 37.18 -13.98 -0.96
C PRO A 369 36.74 -13.34 -2.29
N MET A 370 37.49 -12.34 -2.72
CA MET A 370 37.25 -11.67 -4.00
C MET A 370 38.00 -12.39 -5.12
N SER A 371 37.25 -12.85 -6.10
CA SER A 371 37.86 -13.22 -7.40
C SER A 371 38.18 -11.93 -8.15
N SER A 372 39.37 -11.85 -8.77
CA SER A 372 39.69 -10.71 -9.63
C SER A 372 38.74 -10.71 -10.83
N SER A 373 37.95 -9.63 -10.97
CA SER A 373 37.17 -9.45 -12.22
C SER A 373 38.12 -9.06 -13.34
N ALA A 374 38.02 -9.70 -14.49
CA ALA A 374 38.76 -9.29 -15.69
C ALA A 374 38.27 -7.89 -16.11
N LYS A 375 39.16 -6.90 -16.07
CA LYS A 375 38.87 -5.59 -16.65
C LYS A 375 38.75 -5.76 -18.17
N ARG A 376 37.72 -5.23 -18.78
CA ARG A 376 37.57 -5.17 -20.25
C ARG A 376 38.73 -4.32 -20.84
N ASP A 377 39.07 -4.59 -22.06
CA ASP A 377 40.13 -3.83 -22.74
C ASP A 377 39.78 -2.35 -22.86
N GLU A 378 38.49 -2.03 -23.04
CA GLU A 378 37.98 -0.68 -23.02
C GLU A 378 38.27 0.04 -21.69
N ASP A 379 38.01 -0.61 -20.56
CA ASP A 379 38.27 -0.04 -19.21
C ASP A 379 39.78 0.21 -19.00
N ARG A 380 40.63 -0.63 -19.60
CA ARG A 380 42.11 -0.49 -19.58
C ARG A 380 42.53 0.73 -20.39
N VAL A 381 41.97 0.88 -21.61
CA VAL A 381 42.27 2.02 -22.49
C VAL A 381 41.81 3.33 -21.85
N VAL A 382 40.61 3.37 -21.33
CA VAL A 382 40.08 4.57 -20.62
C VAL A 382 40.98 4.93 -19.44
N ALA A 383 41.42 3.95 -18.64
CA ALA A 383 42.32 4.20 -17.51
C ALA A 383 43.68 4.77 -17.97
N VAL A 384 44.26 4.26 -19.08
CA VAL A 384 45.52 4.77 -19.65
C VAL A 384 45.34 6.20 -20.16
N VAL A 385 44.25 6.48 -20.91
CA VAL A 385 43.95 7.82 -21.43
C VAL A 385 43.79 8.81 -20.29
N ARG A 386 43.03 8.44 -19.26
CA ARG A 386 42.83 9.28 -18.05
C ARG A 386 44.16 9.61 -17.39
N ASN A 387 45.02 8.62 -17.18
CA ASN A 387 46.31 8.82 -16.54
C ASN A 387 47.24 9.72 -17.37
N VAL A 388 47.29 9.54 -18.69
CA VAL A 388 48.08 10.37 -19.58
C VAL A 388 47.61 11.82 -19.58
N LEU A 389 46.32 12.05 -19.70
CA LEU A 389 45.76 13.42 -19.71
C LEU A 389 45.96 14.13 -18.38
N THR A 390 45.69 13.47 -17.26
CA THR A 390 45.91 14.07 -15.92
C THR A 390 47.37 14.35 -15.64
N ALA A 391 48.29 13.46 -16.06
CA ALA A 391 49.73 13.69 -15.95
C ALA A 391 50.21 14.85 -16.84
N SER A 392 49.51 15.14 -17.93
CA SER A 392 49.80 16.26 -18.84
C SER A 392 49.16 17.59 -18.38
N GLY A 393 48.55 17.62 -17.18
CA GLY A 393 47.98 18.84 -16.59
C GLY A 393 46.50 19.11 -16.90
N PHE A 394 45.82 18.16 -17.51
CA PHE A 394 44.35 18.24 -17.65
C PHE A 394 43.65 17.83 -16.34
N PHE A 395 42.48 18.41 -16.11
CA PHE A 395 41.61 18.03 -14.98
C PHE A 395 40.51 17.11 -15.44
N GLU A 396 40.33 16.00 -14.73
CA GLU A 396 39.13 15.17 -14.93
C GLU A 396 37.97 15.84 -14.18
N VAL A 397 36.83 15.99 -14.86
CA VAL A 397 35.64 16.59 -14.28
C VAL A 397 34.44 15.67 -14.45
N ILE A 398 33.59 15.64 -13.45
CA ILE A 398 32.27 15.00 -13.51
C ILE A 398 31.26 16.12 -13.75
N THR A 399 30.58 16.08 -14.89
CA THR A 399 29.56 17.07 -15.24
C THR A 399 28.18 16.64 -14.75
N ALA A 400 27.32 17.62 -14.46
CA ALA A 400 25.94 17.33 -14.09
C ALA A 400 25.20 16.76 -15.30
N SER A 401 24.55 15.61 -15.14
CA SER A 401 23.75 14.96 -16.18
C SER A 401 22.41 15.67 -16.45
N ALA A 402 21.88 16.37 -15.45
CA ALA A 402 20.66 17.17 -15.56
C ALA A 402 20.96 18.62 -15.29
N VAL A 403 20.59 19.49 -16.21
CA VAL A 403 20.86 20.93 -16.14
C VAL A 403 19.60 21.73 -16.48
N VAL A 404 19.54 22.98 -16.04
CA VAL A 404 18.45 23.90 -16.41
C VAL A 404 18.52 24.24 -17.91
N GLU A 405 17.37 24.53 -18.51
CA GLU A 405 17.19 24.76 -19.96
C GLU A 405 18.21 25.75 -20.56
N ARG A 406 18.47 26.86 -19.86
CA ARG A 406 19.44 27.86 -20.29
C ARG A 406 20.86 27.31 -20.50
N TRP A 407 21.26 26.30 -19.74
CA TRP A 407 22.58 25.68 -19.83
C TRP A 407 22.64 24.59 -20.89
N SER A 408 21.52 23.88 -21.13
CA SER A 408 21.46 22.83 -22.15
C SER A 408 21.59 23.38 -23.59
N ASN A 409 21.30 24.66 -23.79
CA ASN A 409 21.36 25.32 -25.11
C ASN A 409 22.70 25.99 -25.38
N VAL A 410 23.63 26.04 -24.42
CA VAL A 410 24.85 26.81 -24.54
C VAL A 410 25.88 26.09 -25.43
N VAL A 411 26.13 24.83 -25.21
CA VAL A 411 27.03 24.00 -26.06
C VAL A 411 26.73 22.52 -25.87
N SER A 412 26.52 21.79 -26.95
CA SER A 412 26.71 20.34 -26.99
C SER A 412 27.84 20.05 -28.01
N PRO A 413 29.10 19.92 -27.58
CA PRO A 413 30.20 19.64 -28.51
C PRO A 413 30.15 18.22 -29.10
N TRP A 414 29.24 17.38 -28.63
CA TRP A 414 29.17 15.96 -28.94
C TRP A 414 27.99 15.57 -29.82
N SER A 415 26.94 16.37 -29.88
CA SER A 415 25.75 16.08 -30.65
C SER A 415 24.99 17.35 -31.03
N ASP A 416 24.46 17.38 -32.26
CA ASP A 416 23.52 18.40 -32.72
C ASP A 416 22.07 18.06 -32.38
N GLU A 417 21.82 16.96 -31.68
CA GLU A 417 20.48 16.55 -31.25
C GLU A 417 19.98 17.43 -30.11
N GLU A 418 18.68 17.69 -30.09
CA GLU A 418 18.07 18.42 -29.00
C GLU A 418 18.15 17.65 -27.68
N PRO A 419 18.48 18.30 -26.57
CA PRO A 419 18.52 17.65 -25.26
C PRO A 419 17.16 17.07 -24.85
N ILE A 420 17.19 15.89 -24.23
CA ILE A 420 15.99 15.24 -23.71
C ILE A 420 15.39 16.08 -22.58
N GLN A 421 14.12 16.44 -22.71
CA GLN A 421 13.39 17.15 -21.66
C GLN A 421 12.79 16.16 -20.66
N ILE A 422 13.11 16.34 -19.36
CA ILE A 422 12.46 15.60 -18.29
C ILE A 422 11.11 16.24 -18.00
N GLY A 423 10.01 15.52 -18.29
CA GLY A 423 8.66 15.92 -17.90
C GLY A 423 8.46 15.82 -16.39
N ARG A 424 8.55 16.95 -15.69
CA ARG A 424 7.89 17.15 -14.39
C ARG A 424 8.14 16.26 -13.19
N SER A 425 9.23 15.89 -12.74
CA SER A 425 9.21 15.18 -11.44
C SER A 425 9.48 16.11 -10.24
N GLU A 426 10.25 17.16 -10.39
CA GLU A 426 10.84 17.88 -9.25
C GLU A 426 10.49 19.38 -9.15
N ALA A 427 9.58 19.89 -9.98
CA ALA A 427 9.22 21.30 -9.99
C ALA A 427 8.60 21.83 -8.67
N ARG A 428 8.25 20.94 -7.75
CA ARG A 428 7.71 21.35 -6.44
C ARG A 428 8.78 21.60 -5.37
N ARG A 429 9.99 21.04 -5.52
CA ARG A 429 11.07 21.22 -4.52
C ARG A 429 12.03 22.34 -4.82
N VAL A 430 12.13 22.81 -6.06
CA VAL A 430 13.15 23.81 -6.49
C VAL A 430 12.55 25.06 -7.15
N GLY A 431 11.33 25.44 -6.84
CA GLY A 431 10.68 26.62 -7.42
C GLY A 431 10.11 26.40 -8.82
N LYS A 432 9.13 27.20 -9.19
CA LYS A 432 8.28 27.03 -10.38
C LYS A 432 8.98 27.04 -11.75
N ASP A 433 10.29 27.27 -11.82
CA ASP A 433 11.01 27.56 -13.08
C ASP A 433 12.10 26.56 -13.46
N CYS A 434 12.26 25.43 -12.75
CA CYS A 434 13.25 24.41 -13.11
C CYS A 434 12.69 23.43 -14.15
N ARG A 435 12.89 23.71 -15.43
CA ARG A 435 12.87 22.70 -16.49
C ARG A 435 14.29 22.18 -16.66
N SER A 436 14.54 20.94 -16.30
CA SER A 436 15.82 20.27 -16.54
C SER A 436 15.76 19.46 -17.84
N ARG A 437 16.86 19.46 -18.59
CA ARG A 437 17.05 18.66 -19.79
C ARG A 437 18.22 17.71 -19.57
N TRP A 438 18.08 16.48 -20.00
CA TRP A 438 19.15 15.49 -20.02
C TRP A 438 19.94 15.63 -21.32
N SER A 439 21.25 15.58 -21.23
CA SER A 439 22.12 15.45 -22.42
C SER A 439 22.42 13.98 -22.67
N PRO A 440 22.15 13.44 -23.87
CA PRO A 440 22.44 12.04 -24.21
C PRO A 440 23.90 11.67 -24.11
N SER A 441 24.82 12.65 -24.13
CA SER A 441 26.28 12.43 -24.13
C SER A 441 26.85 11.89 -22.81
N HIS A 442 26.04 11.71 -21.76
CA HIS A 442 26.50 11.21 -20.46
C HIS A 442 26.29 9.72 -20.23
N TYR A 443 25.80 8.98 -21.24
CA TYR A 443 25.55 7.52 -21.18
C TYR A 443 26.39 6.71 -22.17
N GLN A 444 27.52 7.24 -22.61
CA GLN A 444 28.50 6.44 -23.38
C GLN A 444 29.70 6.08 -22.54
#